data_a5e324eca52d9a892e8d8956976ae340
#
_entry.id   a5e324eca52d9a892e8d8956976ae340
#
_cell.length_a   1.000
_cell.length_b   1.000
_cell.length_c   1.000
_cell.angle_alpha   90.00
_cell.angle_beta   90.00
_cell.angle_gamma   90.00
#
_symmetry.space_group_name_H-M   'P 1'
#
loop_
_entity.id
_entity.type
_entity.pdbx_description
1 polymer ?
#
loop_
_entity_poly.entity_id
_entity_poly.type
_entity_poly.pdbx_seq_one_letter_code
_entity_poly.pdbx_strand_id
1 'polypeptide(L)'
;KEADAQTAAEQAVAQAEHNQDPDDVTSANAKVAAVQDPAKKQAFQDRLNQVTANVTAARNALSALITKAKDPATIAGMSQESKDAVAAQVTQAEQVAANAGASVAELNAAKAALQAKLDALRPDLSALRTAIANAEKEPAYITNDATVKQALAKAKEVEKQPNPTATAIQKAANDLNTAVANAKKKEADAQTAAEQAVAQAEH
;
A
#
# COMPACT_ATOMS: atom_id res chain seq x y z
N LYS A 1 -14.48 48.25 25.58
CA LYS A 1 -14.45 46.91 26.23
C LYS A 1 -15.18 45.84 25.39
N GLU A 2 -16.49 46.03 25.06
CA GLU A 2 -17.24 45.03 24.27
C GLU A 2 -16.72 44.99 22.82
N ALA A 3 -16.51 46.15 22.17
CA ALA A 3 -15.96 46.22 20.82
C ALA A 3 -14.56 45.56 20.75
N ASP A 4 -13.72 45.74 21.76
CA ASP A 4 -12.38 45.15 21.82
C ASP A 4 -12.48 43.61 21.97
N ALA A 5 -13.43 43.13 22.78
CA ALA A 5 -13.70 41.68 22.94
C ALA A 5 -14.18 41.04 21.62
N GLN A 6 -15.09 41.71 20.91
CA GLN A 6 -15.59 41.26 19.61
C GLN A 6 -14.46 41.24 18.56
N THR A 7 -13.62 42.27 18.52
CA THR A 7 -12.47 42.32 17.60
C THR A 7 -11.47 41.21 17.90
N ALA A 8 -11.14 40.96 19.18
CA ALA A 8 -10.25 39.91 19.58
C ALA A 8 -10.80 38.52 19.26
N ALA A 9 -12.11 38.33 19.45
CA ALA A 9 -12.79 37.06 19.09
C ALA A 9 -12.78 36.85 17.58
N GLU A 10 -13.12 37.87 16.77
CA GLU A 10 -13.10 37.78 15.30
C GLU A 10 -11.72 37.37 14.77
N GLN A 11 -10.67 38.03 15.28
CA GLN A 11 -9.29 37.69 14.85
C GLN A 11 -8.90 36.27 15.20
N ALA A 12 -9.23 35.81 16.42
CA ALA A 12 -8.92 34.45 16.85
C ALA A 12 -9.75 33.39 16.09
N VAL A 13 -11.02 33.65 15.80
CA VAL A 13 -11.87 32.77 14.99
C VAL A 13 -11.36 32.72 13.57
N ALA A 14 -11.00 33.85 12.96
CA ALA A 14 -10.43 33.90 11.62
C ALA A 14 -9.11 33.10 11.52
N GLN A 15 -8.28 33.18 12.58
CA GLN A 15 -7.05 32.37 12.65
C GLN A 15 -7.37 30.87 12.72
N ALA A 16 -8.31 30.47 13.57
CA ALA A 16 -8.73 29.08 13.66
C ALA A 16 -9.31 28.54 12.33
N GLU A 17 -10.09 29.35 11.63
CA GLU A 17 -10.60 29.02 10.28
C GLU A 17 -9.49 28.88 9.24
N HIS A 18 -8.47 29.75 9.32
CA HIS A 18 -7.35 29.71 8.39
C HIS A 18 -6.47 28.49 8.62
N ASN A 19 -6.12 28.22 9.85
CA ASN A 19 -5.18 27.15 10.21
C ASN A 19 -5.87 25.78 10.33
N GLN A 20 -7.19 25.76 10.57
CA GLN A 20 -7.96 24.54 10.82
C GLN A 20 -7.31 23.67 11.92
N ASP A 21 -6.94 24.34 13.03
CA ASP A 21 -6.13 23.81 14.11
C ASP A 21 -6.94 23.77 15.42
N PRO A 22 -6.98 22.62 16.15
CA PRO A 22 -7.69 22.51 17.43
C PRO A 22 -7.19 23.46 18.53
N ASP A 23 -5.89 23.78 18.56
CA ASP A 23 -5.32 24.68 19.57
C ASP A 23 -5.76 26.13 19.32
N ASP A 24 -5.87 26.53 18.04
CA ASP A 24 -6.45 27.81 17.67
C ASP A 24 -7.94 27.87 18.01
N VAL A 25 -8.70 26.79 17.84
CA VAL A 25 -10.10 26.71 18.29
C VAL A 25 -10.21 26.91 19.80
N THR A 26 -9.32 26.29 20.56
CA THR A 26 -9.27 26.43 22.03
C THR A 26 -8.98 27.88 22.42
N SER A 27 -8.00 28.51 21.77
CA SER A 27 -7.63 29.91 22.00
C SER A 27 -8.75 30.87 21.61
N ALA A 28 -9.41 30.62 20.48
CA ALA A 28 -10.56 31.41 20.02
C ALA A 28 -11.76 31.30 20.96
N ASN A 29 -12.07 30.10 21.47
CA ASN A 29 -13.15 29.90 22.43
C ASN A 29 -12.97 30.77 23.70
N ALA A 30 -11.72 30.90 24.19
CA ALA A 30 -11.43 31.79 25.33
C ALA A 30 -11.72 33.26 25.00
N LYS A 31 -11.48 33.73 23.78
CA LYS A 31 -11.83 35.08 23.33
C LYS A 31 -13.34 35.27 23.13
N VAL A 32 -14.00 34.28 22.52
CA VAL A 32 -15.46 34.29 22.32
C VAL A 32 -16.22 34.31 23.67
N ALA A 33 -15.69 33.67 24.70
CA ALA A 33 -16.27 33.70 26.03
C ALA A 33 -16.44 35.12 26.59
N ALA A 34 -15.54 36.05 26.28
CA ALA A 34 -15.56 37.43 26.73
C ALA A 34 -16.56 38.35 25.99
N VAL A 35 -17.12 37.90 24.85
CA VAL A 35 -18.12 38.62 24.06
C VAL A 35 -19.46 38.59 24.83
N GLN A 36 -20.08 39.78 25.03
CA GLN A 36 -21.35 39.93 25.78
C GLN A 36 -22.58 39.77 24.86
N ASP A 37 -22.47 40.20 23.59
CA ASP A 37 -23.57 40.12 22.61
C ASP A 37 -23.86 38.64 22.31
N PRO A 38 -25.05 38.12 22.67
CA PRO A 38 -25.38 36.71 22.50
C PRO A 38 -25.43 36.26 21.04
N ALA A 39 -25.87 37.12 20.12
CA ALA A 39 -25.98 36.78 18.70
C ALA A 39 -24.60 36.67 18.04
N LYS A 40 -23.69 37.59 18.36
CA LYS A 40 -22.32 37.53 17.90
C LYS A 40 -21.54 36.36 18.51
N LYS A 41 -21.73 36.13 19.81
CA LYS A 41 -21.13 34.99 20.50
C LYS A 41 -21.54 33.67 19.81
N GLN A 42 -22.84 33.51 19.50
CA GLN A 42 -23.33 32.32 18.81
C GLN A 42 -22.75 32.20 17.40
N ALA A 43 -22.68 33.28 16.64
CA ALA A 43 -22.10 33.28 15.31
C ALA A 43 -20.62 32.85 15.31
N PHE A 44 -19.84 33.33 16.27
CA PHE A 44 -18.46 32.88 16.45
C PHE A 44 -18.36 31.41 16.83
N GLN A 45 -19.22 30.96 17.72
CA GLN A 45 -19.27 29.56 18.13
C GLN A 45 -19.62 28.62 16.96
N ASP A 46 -20.56 29.01 16.10
CA ASP A 46 -20.95 28.23 14.92
C ASP A 46 -19.79 28.07 13.95
N ARG A 47 -18.98 29.13 13.75
CA ARG A 47 -17.77 29.10 12.93
C ARG A 47 -16.71 28.17 13.52
N LEU A 48 -16.47 28.23 14.83
CA LEU A 48 -15.52 27.31 15.51
C LEU A 48 -16.01 25.85 15.50
N ASN A 49 -17.32 25.63 15.62
CA ASN A 49 -17.91 24.31 15.48
C ASN A 49 -17.65 23.72 14.07
N GLN A 50 -17.68 24.56 13.02
CA GLN A 50 -17.35 24.13 11.67
C GLN A 50 -15.88 23.73 11.55
N VAL A 51 -14.95 24.47 12.15
CA VAL A 51 -13.53 24.08 12.19
C VAL A 51 -13.35 22.74 12.89
N THR A 52 -13.99 22.58 14.04
CA THR A 52 -13.96 21.30 14.78
C THR A 52 -14.52 20.14 13.96
N ALA A 53 -15.61 20.37 13.22
CA ALA A 53 -16.19 19.36 12.33
C ALA A 53 -15.23 18.98 11.19
N ASN A 54 -14.52 19.97 10.62
CA ASN A 54 -13.52 19.74 9.58
C ASN A 54 -12.35 18.90 10.09
N VAL A 55 -11.82 19.23 11.28
CA VAL A 55 -10.75 18.45 11.93
C VAL A 55 -11.20 17.00 12.18
N THR A 56 -12.42 16.82 12.70
CA THR A 56 -13.00 15.50 12.96
C THR A 56 -13.13 14.70 11.67
N ALA A 57 -13.63 15.32 10.60
CA ALA A 57 -13.76 14.67 9.30
C ALA A 57 -12.40 14.22 8.73
N ALA A 58 -11.38 15.09 8.81
CA ALA A 58 -10.02 14.77 8.37
C ALA A 58 -9.42 13.60 9.17
N ARG A 59 -9.60 13.62 10.50
CA ARG A 59 -9.16 12.54 11.40
C ARG A 59 -9.84 11.21 11.09
N ASN A 60 -11.15 11.23 10.88
CA ASN A 60 -11.91 10.03 10.50
C ASN A 60 -11.45 9.47 9.15
N ALA A 61 -11.18 10.35 8.18
CA ALA A 61 -10.68 9.93 6.86
C ALA A 61 -9.27 9.28 6.95
N LEU A 62 -8.38 9.81 7.79
CA LEU A 62 -7.08 9.20 8.07
C LEU A 62 -7.26 7.85 8.76
N SER A 63 -8.10 7.75 9.78
CA SER A 63 -8.36 6.51 10.53
C SER A 63 -8.95 5.41 9.64
N ALA A 64 -9.85 5.76 8.71
CA ALA A 64 -10.39 4.82 7.74
C ALA A 64 -9.29 4.27 6.79
N LEU A 65 -8.35 5.13 6.35
CA LEU A 65 -7.24 4.70 5.51
C LEU A 65 -6.25 3.82 6.29
N ILE A 66 -5.98 4.13 7.56
CA ILE A 66 -5.18 3.28 8.46
C ILE A 66 -5.81 1.88 8.57
N THR A 67 -7.11 1.80 8.81
CA THR A 67 -7.85 0.53 8.87
C THR A 67 -7.70 -0.27 7.59
N LYS A 68 -7.86 0.37 6.43
CA LYS A 68 -7.65 -0.26 5.12
C LYS A 68 -6.21 -0.75 4.94
N ALA A 69 -5.22 0.05 5.34
CA ALA A 69 -3.80 -0.31 5.21
C ALA A 69 -3.41 -1.49 6.11
N LYS A 70 -4.08 -1.66 7.24
CA LYS A 70 -3.89 -2.80 8.18
C LYS A 70 -4.65 -4.05 7.80
N ASP A 71 -5.57 -3.97 6.84
CA ASP A 71 -6.29 -5.14 6.36
C ASP A 71 -5.34 -6.09 5.65
N PRO A 72 -5.20 -7.35 6.10
CA PRO A 72 -4.37 -8.35 5.44
C PRO A 72 -4.67 -8.53 3.95
N ALA A 73 -5.93 -8.36 3.54
CA ALA A 73 -6.33 -8.46 2.14
C ALA A 73 -5.70 -7.37 1.26
N THR A 74 -5.45 -6.18 1.81
CA THR A 74 -4.84 -5.05 1.09
C THR A 74 -3.38 -5.35 0.70
N ILE A 75 -2.64 -6.09 1.53
CA ILE A 75 -1.21 -6.37 1.36
C ILE A 75 -0.92 -7.82 0.96
N ALA A 76 -1.97 -8.64 0.75
CA ALA A 76 -1.81 -10.04 0.35
C ALA A 76 -1.05 -10.16 -0.97
N GLY A 77 -0.06 -11.05 -1.03
CA GLY A 77 0.75 -11.26 -2.24
C GLY A 77 1.72 -10.13 -2.60
N MET A 78 1.84 -9.09 -1.77
CA MET A 78 2.82 -8.01 -1.96
C MET A 78 4.19 -8.42 -1.42
N SER A 79 5.25 -7.79 -1.97
CA SER A 79 6.63 -8.01 -1.51
C SER A 79 6.80 -7.59 -0.05
N GLN A 80 7.74 -8.21 0.67
CA GLN A 80 7.99 -7.89 2.07
C GLN A 80 8.42 -6.42 2.24
N GLU A 81 9.27 -5.91 1.35
CA GLU A 81 9.68 -4.51 1.34
C GLU A 81 8.48 -3.54 1.25
N SER A 82 7.51 -3.83 0.37
CA SER A 82 6.28 -3.04 0.25
C SER A 82 5.43 -3.09 1.53
N LYS A 83 5.30 -4.26 2.14
CA LYS A 83 4.58 -4.45 3.41
C LYS A 83 5.21 -3.66 4.54
N ASP A 84 6.54 -3.72 4.66
CA ASP A 84 7.29 -3.01 5.69
C ASP A 84 7.18 -1.48 5.52
N ALA A 85 7.22 -0.99 4.27
CA ALA A 85 7.03 0.42 3.96
C ALA A 85 5.64 0.92 4.34
N VAL A 86 4.59 0.13 4.09
CA VAL A 86 3.21 0.45 4.52
C VAL A 86 3.11 0.41 6.04
N ALA A 87 3.65 -0.61 6.70
CA ALA A 87 3.59 -0.74 8.17
C ALA A 87 4.29 0.43 8.87
N ALA A 88 5.45 0.86 8.39
CA ALA A 88 6.16 2.02 8.92
C ALA A 88 5.32 3.31 8.76
N GLN A 89 4.69 3.49 7.61
CA GLN A 89 3.85 4.67 7.36
C GLN A 89 2.54 4.63 8.17
N VAL A 90 1.97 3.45 8.41
CA VAL A 90 0.81 3.26 9.31
C VAL A 90 1.16 3.74 10.72
N THR A 91 2.32 3.37 11.26
CA THR A 91 2.76 3.82 12.58
C THR A 91 2.84 5.35 12.66
N GLN A 92 3.38 6.01 11.64
CA GLN A 92 3.43 7.48 11.58
C GLN A 92 2.02 8.09 11.50
N ALA A 93 1.16 7.53 10.68
CA ALA A 93 -0.22 7.98 10.53
C ALA A 93 -1.03 7.82 11.83
N GLU A 94 -0.83 6.74 12.57
CA GLU A 94 -1.46 6.51 13.88
C GLU A 94 -1.01 7.55 14.92
N GLN A 95 0.28 7.94 14.92
CA GLN A 95 0.78 9.01 15.79
C GLN A 95 0.10 10.34 15.50
N VAL A 96 -0.04 10.70 14.22
CA VAL A 96 -0.74 11.94 13.81
C VAL A 96 -2.22 11.86 14.16
N ALA A 97 -2.88 10.73 13.91
CA ALA A 97 -4.31 10.53 14.24
C ALA A 97 -4.57 10.62 15.75
N ALA A 98 -3.64 10.14 16.57
CA ALA A 98 -3.72 10.18 18.04
C ALA A 98 -3.41 11.56 18.63
N ASN A 99 -2.72 12.44 17.89
CA ASN A 99 -2.44 13.80 18.34
C ASN A 99 -3.73 14.64 18.34
N ALA A 100 -4.23 14.99 19.52
CA ALA A 100 -5.45 15.78 19.67
C ALA A 100 -5.33 17.18 19.03
N GLY A 101 -4.12 17.77 19.03
CA GLY A 101 -3.79 19.06 18.44
C GLY A 101 -3.48 19.03 16.95
N ALA A 102 -3.58 17.87 16.27
CA ALA A 102 -3.27 17.81 14.85
C ALA A 102 -4.27 18.62 14.01
N SER A 103 -3.75 19.53 13.19
CA SER A 103 -4.50 20.34 12.23
C SER A 103 -5.03 19.51 11.05
N VAL A 104 -6.00 20.05 10.31
CA VAL A 104 -6.50 19.44 9.07
C VAL A 104 -5.36 19.22 8.06
N ALA A 105 -4.41 20.15 7.97
CA ALA A 105 -3.27 20.05 7.07
C ALA A 105 -2.38 18.85 7.43
N GLU A 106 -2.05 18.66 8.71
CA GLU A 106 -1.23 17.54 9.19
C GLU A 106 -1.95 16.19 8.99
N LEU A 107 -3.24 16.12 9.30
CA LEU A 107 -4.06 14.92 9.09
C LEU A 107 -4.13 14.54 7.61
N ASN A 108 -4.32 15.52 6.72
CA ASN A 108 -4.35 15.30 5.29
C ASN A 108 -2.97 14.92 4.72
N ALA A 109 -1.88 15.51 5.23
CA ALA A 109 -0.52 15.15 4.84
C ALA A 109 -0.19 13.69 5.24
N ALA A 110 -0.54 13.29 6.45
CA ALA A 110 -0.37 11.91 6.90
C ALA A 110 -1.20 10.92 6.06
N LYS A 111 -2.45 11.28 5.72
CA LYS A 111 -3.31 10.50 4.83
C LYS A 111 -2.69 10.36 3.44
N ALA A 112 -2.20 11.45 2.85
CA ALA A 112 -1.56 11.44 1.53
C ALA A 112 -0.29 10.59 1.52
N ALA A 113 0.54 10.69 2.56
CA ALA A 113 1.75 9.87 2.69
C ALA A 113 1.43 8.37 2.79
N LEU A 114 0.41 7.98 3.56
CA LEU A 114 -0.03 6.59 3.66
C LEU A 114 -0.63 6.10 2.33
N GLN A 115 -1.45 6.91 1.67
CA GLN A 115 -2.00 6.57 0.36
C GLN A 115 -0.89 6.34 -0.66
N ALA A 116 0.14 7.18 -0.68
CA ALA A 116 1.29 7.02 -1.57
C ALA A 116 2.03 5.68 -1.36
N LYS A 117 2.13 5.18 -0.11
CA LYS A 117 2.70 3.86 0.16
C LYS A 117 1.80 2.72 -0.31
N LEU A 118 0.48 2.87 -0.18
CA LEU A 118 -0.48 1.89 -0.72
C LEU A 118 -0.43 1.85 -2.25
N ASP A 119 -0.33 2.99 -2.91
CA ASP A 119 -0.22 3.10 -4.37
C ASP A 119 1.12 2.56 -4.89
N ALA A 120 2.15 2.59 -4.04
CA ALA A 120 3.48 2.05 -4.34
C ALA A 120 3.65 0.55 -4.03
N LEU A 121 2.61 -0.14 -3.56
CA LEU A 121 2.65 -1.58 -3.32
C LEU A 121 3.09 -2.34 -4.59
N ARG A 122 4.01 -3.30 -4.43
CA ARG A 122 4.51 -4.15 -5.51
C ARG A 122 4.30 -5.62 -5.14
N PRO A 123 3.89 -6.46 -6.11
CA PRO A 123 3.70 -7.87 -5.88
C PRO A 123 5.03 -8.57 -5.57
N ASP A 124 4.93 -9.69 -4.86
CA ASP A 124 6.08 -10.55 -4.59
C ASP A 124 6.41 -11.40 -5.82
N LEU A 125 7.58 -11.15 -6.40
CA LEU A 125 8.12 -11.86 -7.56
C LEU A 125 9.11 -12.98 -7.19
N SER A 126 9.35 -13.24 -5.90
CA SER A 126 10.42 -14.14 -5.45
C SER A 126 10.27 -15.57 -6.00
N ALA A 127 9.07 -16.12 -5.95
CA ALA A 127 8.78 -17.46 -6.48
C ALA A 127 9.01 -17.54 -8.00
N LEU A 128 8.57 -16.51 -8.74
CA LEU A 128 8.77 -16.44 -10.20
C LEU A 128 10.25 -16.33 -10.56
N ARG A 129 11.01 -15.47 -9.88
CA ARG A 129 12.45 -15.30 -10.08
C ARG A 129 13.21 -16.56 -9.76
N THR A 130 12.82 -17.28 -8.70
CA THR A 130 13.40 -18.57 -8.34
C THR A 130 13.15 -19.60 -9.44
N ALA A 131 11.92 -19.69 -9.96
CA ALA A 131 11.59 -20.58 -11.06
C ALA A 131 12.40 -20.27 -12.33
N ILE A 132 12.54 -18.99 -12.70
CA ILE A 132 13.38 -18.55 -13.83
C ILE A 132 14.84 -18.97 -13.62
N ALA A 133 15.42 -18.63 -12.46
CA ALA A 133 16.82 -18.94 -12.16
C ALA A 133 17.10 -20.44 -12.14
N ASN A 134 16.17 -21.26 -11.66
CA ASN A 134 16.30 -22.72 -11.66
C ASN A 134 16.22 -23.26 -13.09
N ALA A 135 15.27 -22.79 -13.90
CA ALA A 135 15.15 -23.21 -15.29
C ALA A 135 16.38 -22.87 -16.12
N GLU A 136 17.00 -21.69 -15.90
CA GLU A 136 18.21 -21.24 -16.61
C GLU A 136 19.46 -22.07 -16.25
N LYS A 137 19.49 -22.69 -15.08
CA LYS A 137 20.59 -23.58 -14.64
C LYS A 137 20.46 -25.02 -15.16
N GLU A 138 19.33 -25.38 -15.73
CA GLU A 138 19.12 -26.72 -16.26
C GLU A 138 20.04 -27.01 -17.46
N PRO A 139 20.40 -28.26 -17.70
CA PRO A 139 21.21 -28.65 -18.85
C PRO A 139 20.60 -28.24 -20.19
N ALA A 140 21.45 -28.15 -21.22
CA ALA A 140 21.04 -27.66 -22.53
C ALA A 140 19.90 -28.47 -23.17
N TYR A 141 19.83 -29.78 -22.94
CA TYR A 141 18.73 -30.62 -23.44
C TYR A 141 17.36 -30.28 -22.80
N ILE A 142 17.33 -29.77 -21.57
CA ILE A 142 16.12 -29.24 -20.93
C ILE A 142 15.83 -27.82 -21.40
N THR A 143 16.82 -26.92 -21.33
CA THR A 143 16.64 -25.51 -21.71
C THR A 143 16.33 -25.33 -23.20
N ASN A 144 16.72 -26.27 -24.06
CA ASN A 144 16.41 -26.27 -25.49
C ASN A 144 15.03 -26.88 -25.82
N ASP A 145 14.35 -27.54 -24.89
CA ASP A 145 12.98 -28.01 -25.12
C ASP A 145 12.06 -26.83 -25.45
N ALA A 146 11.24 -26.99 -26.49
CA ALA A 146 10.41 -25.92 -27.01
C ALA A 146 9.40 -25.39 -25.97
N THR A 147 8.85 -26.28 -25.14
CA THR A 147 7.89 -25.94 -24.10
C THR A 147 8.55 -25.16 -22.98
N VAL A 148 9.77 -25.57 -22.58
CA VAL A 148 10.58 -24.85 -21.57
C VAL A 148 10.96 -23.48 -22.06
N LYS A 149 11.43 -23.33 -23.32
CA LYS A 149 11.74 -22.03 -23.92
C LYS A 149 10.54 -21.09 -23.91
N GLN A 150 9.38 -21.59 -24.30
CA GLN A 150 8.16 -20.79 -24.34
C GLN A 150 7.72 -20.36 -22.92
N ALA A 151 7.73 -21.28 -21.95
CA ALA A 151 7.37 -20.98 -20.58
C ALA A 151 8.36 -20.01 -19.94
N LEU A 152 9.66 -20.16 -20.17
CA LEU A 152 10.71 -19.26 -19.71
C LEU A 152 10.55 -17.84 -20.30
N ALA A 153 10.25 -17.73 -21.58
CA ALA A 153 9.99 -16.43 -22.22
C ALA A 153 8.79 -15.72 -21.59
N LYS A 154 7.67 -16.44 -21.37
CA LYS A 154 6.49 -15.91 -20.69
C LYS A 154 6.76 -15.50 -19.24
N ALA A 155 7.52 -16.30 -18.50
CA ALA A 155 7.92 -15.99 -17.14
C ALA A 155 8.71 -14.68 -17.06
N LYS A 156 9.68 -14.49 -17.94
CA LYS A 156 10.47 -13.25 -18.06
C LYS A 156 9.62 -12.05 -18.51
N GLU A 157 8.62 -12.26 -19.34
CA GLU A 157 7.67 -11.22 -19.74
C GLU A 157 6.85 -10.75 -18.54
N VAL A 158 6.31 -11.66 -17.73
CA VAL A 158 5.57 -11.32 -16.53
C VAL A 158 6.47 -10.61 -15.51
N GLU A 159 7.72 -11.05 -15.33
CA GLU A 159 8.69 -10.39 -14.44
C GLU A 159 8.94 -8.93 -14.81
N LYS A 160 8.95 -8.61 -16.11
CA LYS A 160 9.20 -7.26 -16.63
C LYS A 160 7.99 -6.34 -16.58
N GLN A 161 6.80 -6.86 -16.33
CA GLN A 161 5.59 -6.02 -16.22
C GLN A 161 5.72 -5.04 -15.05
N PRO A 162 5.27 -3.78 -15.19
CA PRO A 162 5.36 -2.79 -14.12
C PRO A 162 4.55 -3.18 -12.88
N ASN A 163 3.44 -3.89 -13.06
CA ASN A 163 2.55 -4.30 -11.98
C ASN A 163 1.78 -5.59 -12.34
N PRO A 164 2.46 -6.75 -12.39
CA PRO A 164 1.81 -8.01 -12.71
C PRO A 164 0.86 -8.43 -11.59
N THR A 165 -0.24 -9.11 -11.95
CA THR A 165 -1.16 -9.64 -10.95
C THR A 165 -0.55 -10.85 -10.22
N ALA A 166 -0.95 -11.07 -8.96
CA ALA A 166 -0.52 -12.25 -8.19
C ALA A 166 -0.85 -13.56 -8.93
N THR A 167 -2.01 -13.63 -9.59
CA THR A 167 -2.41 -14.78 -10.42
C THR A 167 -1.48 -15.00 -11.61
N ALA A 168 -1.09 -13.92 -12.32
CA ALA A 168 -0.17 -14.02 -13.45
C ALA A 168 1.23 -14.50 -13.01
N ILE A 169 1.73 -13.99 -11.88
CA ILE A 169 2.99 -14.39 -11.27
C ILE A 169 2.99 -15.87 -10.92
N GLN A 170 1.97 -16.31 -10.19
CA GLN A 170 1.84 -17.70 -9.75
C GLN A 170 1.70 -18.65 -10.95
N LYS A 171 0.88 -18.27 -11.92
CA LYS A 171 0.68 -19.06 -13.14
C LYS A 171 1.99 -19.19 -13.92
N ALA A 172 2.72 -18.11 -14.14
CA ALA A 172 3.97 -18.13 -14.89
C ALA A 172 5.03 -19.01 -14.19
N ALA A 173 5.15 -18.94 -12.87
CA ALA A 173 6.05 -19.77 -12.09
C ALA A 173 5.67 -21.27 -12.18
N ASN A 174 4.38 -21.59 -12.04
CA ASN A 174 3.89 -22.95 -12.11
C ASN A 174 4.03 -23.55 -13.51
N ASP A 175 3.69 -22.79 -14.55
CA ASP A 175 3.84 -23.22 -15.95
C ASP A 175 5.30 -23.55 -16.29
N LEU A 176 6.23 -22.70 -15.83
CA LEU A 176 7.67 -22.94 -16.05
C LEU A 176 8.17 -24.17 -15.29
N ASN A 177 7.84 -24.31 -14.02
CA ASN A 177 8.21 -25.49 -13.23
C ASN A 177 7.64 -26.78 -13.83
N THR A 178 6.39 -26.75 -14.31
CA THR A 178 5.75 -27.88 -14.98
C THR A 178 6.44 -28.23 -16.29
N ALA A 179 6.78 -27.25 -17.11
CA ALA A 179 7.48 -27.46 -18.36
C ALA A 179 8.87 -28.12 -18.14
N VAL A 180 9.64 -27.64 -17.15
CA VAL A 180 10.94 -28.22 -16.77
C VAL A 180 10.77 -29.67 -16.28
N ALA A 181 9.78 -29.92 -15.40
CA ALA A 181 9.52 -31.27 -14.88
C ALA A 181 9.15 -32.24 -16.00
N ASN A 182 8.32 -31.82 -16.94
CA ASN A 182 7.90 -32.62 -18.09
C ASN A 182 9.07 -32.92 -19.04
N ALA A 183 9.96 -31.93 -19.29
CA ALA A 183 11.15 -32.13 -20.11
C ALA A 183 12.12 -33.13 -19.46
N LYS A 184 12.34 -33.04 -18.14
CA LYS A 184 13.15 -34.01 -17.39
C LYS A 184 12.58 -35.42 -17.45
N LYS A 185 11.25 -35.55 -17.29
CA LYS A 185 10.58 -36.86 -17.39
C LYS A 185 10.75 -37.47 -18.78
N LYS A 186 10.54 -36.67 -19.84
CA LYS A 186 10.71 -37.11 -21.22
C LYS A 186 12.12 -37.63 -21.51
N GLU A 187 13.16 -36.95 -20.98
CA GLU A 187 14.54 -37.39 -21.10
C GLU A 187 14.80 -38.72 -20.35
N ALA A 188 14.31 -38.85 -19.11
CA ALA A 188 14.44 -40.05 -18.33
C ALA A 188 13.75 -41.25 -19.00
N ASP A 189 12.56 -41.06 -19.57
CA ASP A 189 11.83 -42.10 -20.31
C ASP A 189 12.60 -42.50 -21.58
N ALA A 190 13.23 -41.54 -22.30
CA ALA A 190 14.05 -41.83 -23.48
C ALA A 190 15.36 -42.60 -23.14
N GLN A 191 16.01 -42.29 -22.03
CA GLN A 191 17.16 -43.01 -21.53
C GLN A 191 16.80 -44.46 -21.17
N THR A 192 15.72 -44.66 -20.43
CA THR A 192 15.20 -45.98 -20.07
C THR A 192 14.90 -46.83 -21.31
N ALA A 193 14.26 -46.23 -22.32
CA ALA A 193 13.95 -46.93 -23.57
C ALA A 193 15.22 -47.31 -24.36
N ALA A 194 16.22 -46.43 -24.38
CA ALA A 194 17.50 -46.73 -25.01
C ALA A 194 18.28 -47.85 -24.31
N GLU A 195 18.31 -47.84 -22.99
CA GLU A 195 18.93 -48.93 -22.18
C GLU A 195 18.25 -50.29 -22.42
N GLN A 196 16.91 -50.31 -22.49
CA GLN A 196 16.17 -51.52 -22.81
C GLN A 196 16.46 -52.03 -24.23
N ALA A 197 16.56 -51.13 -25.21
CA ALA A 197 16.87 -51.49 -26.58
C ALA A 197 18.27 -52.09 -26.70
N VAL A 198 19.26 -51.50 -25.99
CA VAL A 198 20.64 -52.06 -25.95
C VAL A 198 20.65 -53.43 -25.32
N ALA A 199 20.01 -53.62 -24.16
CA ALA A 199 19.92 -54.90 -23.47
C ALA A 199 19.28 -56.02 -24.35
N GLN A 200 18.29 -55.66 -25.16
CA GLN A 200 17.67 -56.59 -26.11
C GLN A 200 18.55 -56.93 -27.29
N ALA A 201 19.44 -56.05 -27.70
CA ALA A 201 20.35 -56.30 -28.82
C ALA A 201 21.59 -57.15 -28.44
N GLU A 202 21.87 -57.29 -27.16
CA GLU A 202 22.97 -58.07 -26.60
C GLU A 202 22.58 -59.55 -26.33
N HIS A 203 21.32 -59.91 -26.52
CA HIS A 203 20.80 -61.29 -26.40
C HIS A 203 20.42 -61.88 -27.74
#